data_eb807f18363267af7bdba605d185ab42
#
_entry.id   eb807f18363267af7bdba605d185ab42
#
_cell.length_a   1.000
_cell.length_b   1.000
_cell.length_c   1.000
_cell.angle_alpha   90.00
_cell.angle_beta   90.00
_cell.angle_gamma   90.00
#
_symmetry.space_group_name_H-M   'P 1'
#
loop_
_entity.id
_entity.type
_entity.pdbx_description
1 polymer ?
#
loop_
_entity_poly.entity_id
_entity_poly.type
_entity_poly.pdbx_seq_one_letter_code
_entity_poly.pdbx_strand_id
1 'polypeptide(L)'
;MNDDRVTHDTMGEMRVPAGAAYGAHTARAIENFPISGLRFPRPFIRALGLIKLASARVNGRLGQLSPDLAEAIEAAAQKVVEGAYDDQFVVDVFQTGSGTSTNMNANEVIGFLAGAHPNDQVNLGQSSNDVIPSAMHIAAAEQVHHRLLPAARHLRDSLDRKAHEFHDVIKIGRTHLQDAVPMRLGQEFSGYARQIEASSERIESALPGIYELALGGTAVGTGLNAAPGFASDVIAGIAAETGIPFREARNHFEAQAARDAVCFLSGALRSYAVALTKIANDLRWLGSGPRCGIGELQLPAVQPGSSIMPGKVNPVIAESVLMVCAQVIGYDAAIAWCAAAGNFELNVMMPIMAYDLLASIELLANSSRNLQVRLVDSLKADRARAEGFVEQSLAMVTALVPAIGYEKAAELAKEAWKTGRTIRQVAREKSGLTAEQIDSLLDPRRQVGD
;
A
#
# COMPACT_ATOMS: atom_id res chain seq x y z
N MET A 1 -22.35 15.52 -37.45
CA MET A 1 -21.35 16.62 -37.53
C MET A 1 -20.85 16.77 -36.10
N ASN A 2 -19.54 16.59 -35.86
CA ASN A 2 -18.98 16.84 -34.52
C ASN A 2 -19.11 18.35 -34.27
N ASP A 3 -19.91 18.74 -33.32
CA ASP A 3 -20.00 20.13 -32.84
C ASP A 3 -18.76 20.39 -31.95
N ASP A 4 -17.57 20.54 -32.55
CA ASP A 4 -16.37 20.84 -31.81
C ASP A 4 -16.36 22.32 -31.42
N ARG A 5 -15.96 22.61 -30.18
CA ARG A 5 -15.74 23.96 -29.66
C ARG A 5 -14.31 24.40 -29.98
N VAL A 6 -14.14 25.64 -30.51
CA VAL A 6 -12.80 26.25 -30.66
C VAL A 6 -12.39 26.90 -29.34
N THR A 7 -11.16 26.66 -28.95
CA THR A 7 -10.51 27.22 -27.75
C THR A 7 -9.08 27.66 -28.08
N HIS A 8 -8.46 28.48 -27.25
CA HIS A 8 -7.17 29.09 -27.53
C HIS A 8 -6.20 28.94 -26.38
N ASP A 9 -4.92 28.82 -26.69
CA ASP A 9 -3.79 29.05 -25.79
C ASP A 9 -2.76 30.00 -26.43
N THR A 10 -1.61 30.15 -25.81
CA THR A 10 -0.53 31.03 -26.32
C THR A 10 0.08 30.55 -27.65
N MET A 11 -0.20 29.31 -28.07
CA MET A 11 0.26 28.72 -29.33
C MET A 11 -0.80 28.76 -30.44
N GLY A 12 -2.02 29.23 -30.13
CA GLY A 12 -3.11 29.39 -31.11
C GLY A 12 -4.32 28.52 -30.82
N GLU A 13 -5.15 28.34 -31.86
CA GLU A 13 -6.44 27.64 -31.77
C GLU A 13 -6.28 26.11 -31.66
N MET A 14 -7.20 25.51 -30.90
CA MET A 14 -7.43 24.07 -30.83
C MET A 14 -8.92 23.76 -30.86
N ARG A 15 -9.28 22.62 -31.41
CA ARG A 15 -10.64 22.09 -31.35
C ARG A 15 -10.78 21.08 -30.23
N VAL A 16 -11.81 21.21 -29.44
CA VAL A 16 -12.16 20.27 -28.36
C VAL A 16 -13.61 19.80 -28.56
N PRO A 17 -13.98 18.58 -28.14
CA PRO A 17 -15.36 18.12 -28.20
C PRO A 17 -16.29 19.10 -27.52
N ALA A 18 -17.51 19.30 -28.07
CA ALA A 18 -18.48 20.26 -27.54
C ALA A 18 -18.80 20.07 -26.05
N GLY A 19 -18.81 18.82 -25.57
CA GLY A 19 -19.05 18.48 -24.18
C GLY A 19 -17.82 18.55 -23.28
N ALA A 20 -16.63 18.89 -23.81
CA ALA A 20 -15.40 18.97 -23.01
C ALA A 20 -15.38 20.22 -22.15
N ALA A 21 -15.10 20.08 -20.87
CA ALA A 21 -14.86 21.19 -19.98
C ALA A 21 -13.39 21.67 -20.01
N TYR A 22 -12.47 20.87 -20.57
CA TYR A 22 -11.07 21.27 -20.78
C TYR A 22 -10.88 22.12 -22.04
N GLY A 23 -9.69 22.74 -22.19
CA GLY A 23 -9.38 23.68 -23.24
C GLY A 23 -8.19 23.26 -24.13
N ALA A 24 -7.55 24.27 -24.74
CA ALA A 24 -6.50 24.11 -25.77
C ALA A 24 -5.25 23.44 -25.22
N HIS A 25 -4.82 23.80 -24.02
CA HIS A 25 -3.62 23.23 -23.42
C HIS A 25 -3.75 21.73 -23.18
N THR A 26 -4.92 21.30 -22.67
CA THR A 26 -5.23 19.89 -22.48
C THR A 26 -5.34 19.14 -23.81
N ALA A 27 -5.99 19.73 -24.81
CA ALA A 27 -6.10 19.14 -26.14
C ALA A 27 -4.71 18.87 -26.78
N ARG A 28 -3.78 19.83 -26.68
CA ARG A 28 -2.39 19.63 -27.11
C ARG A 28 -1.69 18.53 -26.33
N ALA A 29 -1.92 18.44 -25.02
CA ALA A 29 -1.34 17.38 -24.20
C ALA A 29 -1.83 15.98 -24.62
N ILE A 30 -3.11 15.85 -24.99
CA ILE A 30 -3.65 14.59 -25.53
C ILE A 30 -2.98 14.22 -26.86
N GLU A 31 -2.77 15.20 -27.76
CA GLU A 31 -2.10 14.96 -29.02
C GLU A 31 -0.61 14.61 -28.85
N ASN A 32 0.08 15.27 -27.90
CA ASN A 32 1.51 15.08 -27.67
C ASN A 32 1.85 13.78 -26.94
N PHE A 33 0.95 13.28 -26.10
CA PHE A 33 1.23 12.16 -25.20
C PHE A 33 0.27 10.97 -25.32
N PRO A 34 0.09 10.39 -26.54
CA PRO A 34 -0.71 9.17 -26.71
C PRO A 34 0.13 7.94 -26.38
N ILE A 35 0.52 7.74 -25.09
CA ILE A 35 1.56 6.78 -24.69
C ILE A 35 0.96 5.51 -24.11
N SER A 36 0.25 5.59 -22.99
CA SER A 36 -0.21 4.41 -22.24
C SER A 36 -1.72 4.28 -22.15
N GLY A 37 -2.46 5.38 -22.24
CA GLY A 37 -3.87 5.46 -21.90
C GLY A 37 -4.15 5.48 -20.40
N LEU A 38 -3.12 5.40 -19.53
CA LEU A 38 -3.28 5.55 -18.09
C LEU A 38 -3.57 6.99 -17.73
N ARG A 39 -4.45 7.20 -16.76
CA ARG A 39 -4.86 8.51 -16.27
C ARG A 39 -4.65 8.58 -14.76
N PHE A 40 -4.58 9.79 -14.22
CA PHE A 40 -4.52 9.96 -12.79
C PHE A 40 -5.76 9.41 -12.09
N PRO A 41 -5.59 8.69 -10.96
CA PRO A 41 -6.71 8.15 -10.19
C PRO A 41 -7.43 9.26 -9.44
N ARG A 42 -8.67 8.99 -9.09
CA ARG A 42 -9.56 9.90 -8.36
C ARG A 42 -8.92 10.63 -7.17
N PRO A 43 -8.09 9.99 -6.30
CA PRO A 43 -7.47 10.71 -5.18
C PRO A 43 -6.57 11.87 -5.60
N PHE A 44 -5.87 11.75 -6.74
CA PHE A 44 -5.03 12.84 -7.26
C PHE A 44 -5.86 14.01 -7.79
N ILE A 45 -6.94 13.71 -8.53
CA ILE A 45 -7.88 14.72 -9.05
C ILE A 45 -8.52 15.48 -7.88
N ARG A 46 -8.94 14.76 -6.84
CA ARG A 46 -9.48 15.36 -5.62
C ARG A 46 -8.46 16.31 -4.96
N ALA A 47 -7.21 15.90 -4.83
CA ALA A 47 -6.16 16.71 -4.24
C ALA A 47 -5.91 18.00 -5.04
N LEU A 48 -5.93 17.94 -6.37
CA LEU A 48 -5.89 19.14 -7.23
C LEU A 48 -7.09 20.05 -6.95
N GLY A 49 -8.30 19.48 -6.90
CA GLY A 49 -9.52 20.22 -6.57
C GLY A 49 -9.42 20.93 -5.22
N LEU A 50 -8.91 20.26 -4.18
CA LEU A 50 -8.70 20.83 -2.83
C LEU A 50 -7.73 22.02 -2.86
N ILE A 51 -6.62 21.90 -3.60
CA ILE A 51 -5.66 23.00 -3.76
C ILE A 51 -6.34 24.20 -4.44
N LYS A 52 -7.07 23.98 -5.54
CA LYS A 52 -7.72 25.09 -6.25
C LYS A 52 -8.82 25.75 -5.44
N LEU A 53 -9.62 24.95 -4.72
CA LEU A 53 -10.65 25.42 -3.80
C LEU A 53 -10.06 26.31 -2.71
N ALA A 54 -9.05 25.83 -1.99
CA ALA A 54 -8.40 26.57 -0.91
C ALA A 54 -7.69 27.82 -1.44
N SER A 55 -7.05 27.75 -2.62
CA SER A 55 -6.39 28.89 -3.26
C SER A 55 -7.37 29.99 -3.66
N ALA A 56 -8.53 29.66 -4.24
CA ALA A 56 -9.56 30.62 -4.60
C ALA A 56 -10.10 31.35 -3.37
N ARG A 57 -10.41 30.60 -2.30
CA ARG A 57 -10.89 31.15 -1.02
C ARG A 57 -9.88 32.11 -0.40
N VAL A 58 -8.61 31.76 -0.41
CA VAL A 58 -7.52 32.60 0.15
C VAL A 58 -7.29 33.82 -0.73
N ASN A 59 -7.23 33.67 -2.05
CA ASN A 59 -7.04 34.79 -2.97
C ASN A 59 -8.21 35.81 -2.89
N GLY A 60 -9.45 35.33 -2.67
CA GLY A 60 -10.60 36.20 -2.39
C GLY A 60 -10.41 36.99 -1.10
N ARG A 61 -10.00 36.35 0.02
CA ARG A 61 -9.74 37.02 1.30
C ARG A 61 -8.58 38.02 1.23
N LEU A 62 -7.56 37.72 0.44
CA LEU A 62 -6.41 38.60 0.24
C LEU A 62 -6.68 39.74 -0.76
N GLY A 63 -7.89 39.82 -1.33
CA GLY A 63 -8.27 40.83 -2.31
C GLY A 63 -7.59 40.68 -3.68
N GLN A 64 -7.01 39.51 -3.96
CA GLN A 64 -6.39 39.21 -5.24
C GLN A 64 -7.41 38.79 -6.31
N LEU A 65 -8.57 38.26 -5.90
CA LEU A 65 -9.75 37.99 -6.72
C LEU A 65 -10.94 38.76 -6.17
N SER A 66 -11.87 39.18 -7.05
CA SER A 66 -13.14 39.72 -6.57
C SER A 66 -13.93 38.62 -5.82
N PRO A 67 -14.77 38.97 -4.85
CA PRO A 67 -15.53 38.01 -4.05
C PRO A 67 -16.37 37.07 -4.94
N ASP A 68 -17.10 37.61 -5.92
CA ASP A 68 -17.95 36.81 -6.81
C ASP A 68 -17.14 35.80 -7.64
N LEU A 69 -15.96 36.18 -8.12
CA LEU A 69 -15.10 35.30 -8.90
C LEU A 69 -14.45 34.22 -8.03
N ALA A 70 -14.02 34.58 -6.83
CA ALA A 70 -13.46 33.63 -5.86
C ALA A 70 -14.51 32.57 -5.49
N GLU A 71 -15.77 32.97 -5.22
CA GLU A 71 -16.88 32.05 -4.94
C GLU A 71 -17.19 31.15 -6.14
N ALA A 72 -17.19 31.70 -7.36
CA ALA A 72 -17.41 30.90 -8.57
C ALA A 72 -16.33 29.83 -8.79
N ILE A 73 -15.05 30.20 -8.59
CA ILE A 73 -13.92 29.26 -8.68
C ILE A 73 -13.99 28.21 -7.55
N GLU A 74 -14.30 28.61 -6.33
CA GLU A 74 -14.48 27.71 -5.18
C GLU A 74 -15.58 26.70 -5.45
N ALA A 75 -16.76 27.12 -5.92
CA ALA A 75 -17.88 26.24 -6.26
C ALA A 75 -17.54 25.29 -7.42
N ALA A 76 -16.79 25.73 -8.43
CA ALA A 76 -16.32 24.88 -9.51
C ALA A 76 -15.29 23.83 -9.04
N ALA A 77 -14.33 24.27 -8.22
CA ALA A 77 -13.32 23.36 -7.62
C ALA A 77 -13.97 22.34 -6.69
N GLN A 78 -15.00 22.71 -5.94
CA GLN A 78 -15.77 21.78 -5.09
C GLN A 78 -16.38 20.63 -5.92
N LYS A 79 -16.91 20.89 -7.11
CA LYS A 79 -17.42 19.84 -8.00
C LYS A 79 -16.32 18.87 -8.44
N VAL A 80 -15.09 19.35 -8.64
CA VAL A 80 -13.94 18.50 -8.91
C VAL A 80 -13.56 17.67 -7.66
N VAL A 81 -13.58 18.28 -6.48
CA VAL A 81 -13.39 17.58 -5.20
C VAL A 81 -14.42 16.45 -5.01
N GLU A 82 -15.65 16.63 -5.44
CA GLU A 82 -16.75 15.66 -5.35
C GLU A 82 -16.72 14.57 -6.44
N GLY A 83 -15.91 14.75 -7.50
CA GLY A 83 -15.75 13.79 -8.59
C GLY A 83 -16.74 13.94 -9.74
N ALA A 84 -17.49 15.03 -9.79
CA ALA A 84 -18.50 15.25 -10.83
C ALA A 84 -17.90 15.41 -12.25
N TYR A 85 -16.59 15.62 -12.35
CA TYR A 85 -15.87 15.89 -13.60
C TYR A 85 -14.64 15.02 -13.79
N ASP A 86 -14.55 13.85 -13.15
CA ASP A 86 -13.38 12.96 -13.25
C ASP A 86 -13.10 12.52 -14.69
N ASP A 87 -14.13 12.36 -15.51
CA ASP A 87 -14.05 12.04 -16.94
C ASP A 87 -13.40 13.13 -17.79
N GLN A 88 -13.29 14.36 -17.28
CA GLN A 88 -12.64 15.49 -17.93
C GLN A 88 -11.11 15.55 -17.70
N PHE A 89 -10.57 14.67 -16.82
CA PHE A 89 -9.14 14.55 -16.59
C PHE A 89 -8.55 13.48 -17.51
N VAL A 90 -8.24 13.89 -18.73
CA VAL A 90 -8.02 13.01 -19.88
C VAL A 90 -6.54 12.84 -20.29
N VAL A 91 -5.62 13.53 -19.61
CA VAL A 91 -4.20 13.52 -19.95
C VAL A 91 -3.54 12.22 -19.48
N ASP A 92 -2.67 11.64 -20.34
CA ASP A 92 -1.89 10.46 -20.01
C ASP A 92 -0.91 10.73 -18.85
N VAL A 93 -0.63 9.71 -18.04
CA VAL A 93 0.36 9.80 -16.95
C VAL A 93 1.76 10.10 -17.51
N PHE A 94 2.13 9.54 -18.65
CA PHE A 94 3.39 9.83 -19.33
C PHE A 94 3.26 11.13 -20.14
N GLN A 95 3.41 12.25 -19.44
CA GLN A 95 3.19 13.61 -19.91
C GLN A 95 4.40 14.52 -19.61
N THR A 96 4.20 15.84 -19.63
CA THR A 96 5.18 16.80 -19.12
C THR A 96 5.63 16.42 -17.71
N GLY A 97 6.93 16.21 -17.50
CA GLY A 97 7.48 15.61 -16.28
C GLY A 97 7.21 16.38 -14.98
N SER A 98 6.95 17.70 -15.07
CA SER A 98 6.46 18.53 -13.96
C SER A 98 4.97 18.35 -13.66
N GLY A 99 4.21 17.60 -14.46
CA GLY A 99 2.77 17.46 -14.34
C GLY A 99 1.97 18.69 -14.80
N THR A 100 2.62 19.63 -15.50
CA THR A 100 1.95 20.87 -15.96
C THR A 100 0.73 20.57 -16.83
N SER A 101 0.77 19.54 -17.65
CA SER A 101 -0.39 19.17 -18.48
C SER A 101 -1.61 18.84 -17.64
N THR A 102 -1.46 18.14 -16.52
CA THR A 102 -2.57 17.81 -15.61
C THR A 102 -2.98 19.02 -14.75
N ASN A 103 -2.03 19.85 -14.28
CA ASN A 103 -2.38 21.09 -13.57
C ASN A 103 -3.20 22.00 -14.47
N MET A 104 -2.81 22.16 -15.75
CA MET A 104 -3.57 22.95 -16.71
C MET A 104 -4.92 22.31 -17.03
N ASN A 105 -5.01 21.00 -17.11
CA ASN A 105 -6.29 20.32 -17.27
C ASN A 105 -7.26 20.69 -16.13
N ALA A 106 -6.78 20.67 -14.87
CA ALA A 106 -7.57 21.10 -13.72
C ALA A 106 -7.96 22.60 -13.83
N ASN A 107 -7.01 23.46 -14.20
CA ASN A 107 -7.25 24.90 -14.35
C ASN A 107 -8.29 25.19 -15.45
N GLU A 108 -8.21 24.51 -16.59
CA GLU A 108 -9.13 24.68 -17.71
C GLU A 108 -10.55 24.16 -17.38
N VAL A 109 -10.67 23.01 -16.72
CA VAL A 109 -11.97 22.47 -16.28
C VAL A 109 -12.62 23.43 -15.26
N ILE A 110 -11.89 23.85 -14.24
CA ILE A 110 -12.42 24.78 -13.22
C ILE A 110 -12.72 26.13 -13.83
N GLY A 111 -11.80 26.63 -14.68
CA GLY A 111 -12.00 27.91 -15.39
C GLY A 111 -13.24 27.93 -16.26
N PHE A 112 -13.48 26.85 -17.02
CA PHE A 112 -14.68 26.67 -17.82
C PHE A 112 -15.96 26.71 -16.97
N LEU A 113 -15.97 26.00 -15.86
CA LEU A 113 -17.13 25.92 -14.97
C LEU A 113 -17.42 27.22 -14.22
N ALA A 114 -16.37 28.00 -13.92
CA ALA A 114 -16.46 29.26 -13.17
C ALA A 114 -16.59 30.49 -14.08
N GLY A 115 -16.40 30.35 -15.39
CA GLY A 115 -16.25 31.49 -16.29
C GLY A 115 -14.97 32.30 -16.02
N ALA A 116 -13.90 31.63 -15.54
CA ALA A 116 -12.64 32.22 -15.11
C ALA A 116 -11.48 31.90 -16.05
N HIS A 117 -10.48 32.79 -16.08
CA HIS A 117 -9.24 32.52 -16.84
C HIS A 117 -8.37 31.46 -16.13
N PRO A 118 -7.98 30.36 -16.81
CA PRO A 118 -7.30 29.24 -16.17
C PRO A 118 -5.92 29.62 -15.56
N ASN A 119 -5.15 30.48 -16.22
CA ASN A 119 -3.83 30.90 -15.76
C ASN A 119 -3.89 32.07 -14.76
N ASP A 120 -4.62 33.14 -15.13
CA ASP A 120 -4.56 34.40 -14.39
C ASP A 120 -5.40 34.39 -13.10
N GLN A 121 -6.43 33.53 -13.05
CA GLN A 121 -7.40 33.49 -11.97
C GLN A 121 -7.42 32.16 -11.22
N VAL A 122 -7.61 31.01 -11.90
CA VAL A 122 -7.64 29.69 -11.25
C VAL A 122 -6.26 29.32 -10.69
N ASN A 123 -5.18 29.64 -11.43
CA ASN A 123 -3.80 29.34 -11.03
C ASN A 123 -3.09 30.49 -10.30
N LEU A 124 -3.81 31.53 -9.89
CA LEU A 124 -3.23 32.71 -9.26
C LEU A 124 -2.44 32.38 -7.99
N GLY A 125 -1.18 32.85 -7.94
CA GLY A 125 -0.25 32.56 -6.82
C GLY A 125 0.31 31.14 -6.80
N GLN A 126 0.18 30.38 -7.88
CA GLN A 126 0.57 28.97 -7.98
C GLN A 126 1.46 28.71 -9.19
N SER A 127 2.14 27.58 -9.18
CA SER A 127 2.82 26.98 -10.31
C SER A 127 2.52 25.48 -10.34
N SER A 128 2.60 24.81 -11.51
CA SER A 128 2.60 23.36 -11.56
C SER A 128 3.71 22.76 -10.69
N ASN A 129 4.82 23.50 -10.54
CA ASN A 129 6.01 23.07 -9.83
C ASN A 129 5.81 22.93 -8.31
N ASP A 130 4.86 23.64 -7.73
CA ASP A 130 4.48 23.52 -6.31
C ASP A 130 3.13 22.79 -6.13
N VAL A 131 2.20 22.92 -7.07
CA VAL A 131 0.87 22.27 -7.03
C VAL A 131 0.99 20.75 -7.17
N ILE A 132 1.72 20.26 -8.16
CA ILE A 132 1.78 18.81 -8.45
C ILE A 132 2.41 18.00 -7.31
N PRO A 133 3.58 18.40 -6.75
CA PRO A 133 4.11 17.68 -5.59
C PRO A 133 3.21 17.79 -4.36
N SER A 134 2.54 18.92 -4.17
CA SER A 134 1.57 19.06 -3.07
C SER A 134 0.36 18.17 -3.25
N ALA A 135 -0.19 18.09 -4.47
CA ALA A 135 -1.30 17.17 -4.78
C ALA A 135 -0.92 15.70 -4.55
N MET A 136 0.30 15.30 -4.91
CA MET A 136 0.83 13.96 -4.64
C MET A 136 0.89 13.66 -3.14
N HIS A 137 1.38 14.58 -2.33
CA HIS A 137 1.46 14.45 -0.88
C HIS A 137 0.06 14.39 -0.25
N ILE A 138 -0.85 15.29 -0.63
CA ILE A 138 -2.23 15.32 -0.13
C ILE A 138 -2.95 14.00 -0.44
N ALA A 139 -2.91 13.58 -1.70
CA ALA A 139 -3.56 12.35 -2.13
C ALA A 139 -2.99 11.11 -1.42
N ALA A 140 -1.67 11.03 -1.29
CA ALA A 140 -1.00 9.92 -0.59
C ALA A 140 -1.39 9.87 0.88
N ALA A 141 -1.36 11.01 1.59
CA ALA A 141 -1.74 11.07 2.99
C ALA A 141 -3.21 10.66 3.21
N GLU A 142 -4.17 11.21 2.43
CA GLU A 142 -5.58 10.82 2.51
C GLU A 142 -5.76 9.30 2.30
N GLN A 143 -5.12 8.72 1.27
CA GLN A 143 -5.24 7.29 0.99
C GLN A 143 -4.60 6.41 2.07
N VAL A 144 -3.46 6.82 2.64
CA VAL A 144 -2.84 6.10 3.75
C VAL A 144 -3.73 6.13 4.98
N HIS A 145 -4.22 7.33 5.39
CA HIS A 145 -5.05 7.48 6.59
C HIS A 145 -6.42 6.80 6.47
N HIS A 146 -7.09 6.97 5.34
CA HIS A 146 -8.49 6.56 5.21
C HIS A 146 -8.68 5.17 4.59
N ARG A 147 -7.65 4.60 3.97
CA ARG A 147 -7.76 3.31 3.28
C ARG A 147 -6.75 2.28 3.80
N LEU A 148 -5.44 2.58 3.72
CA LEU A 148 -4.41 1.58 3.96
C LEU A 148 -4.28 1.22 5.44
N LEU A 149 -4.08 2.21 6.32
CA LEU A 149 -3.92 1.94 7.75
C LEU A 149 -5.14 1.27 8.40
N PRO A 150 -6.39 1.66 8.10
CA PRO A 150 -7.56 0.91 8.55
C PRO A 150 -7.58 -0.55 8.06
N ALA A 151 -7.27 -0.79 6.78
CA ALA A 151 -7.23 -2.15 6.24
C ALA A 151 -6.12 -3.01 6.88
N ALA A 152 -4.95 -2.44 7.11
CA ALA A 152 -3.84 -3.09 7.80
C ALA A 152 -4.21 -3.44 9.27
N ARG A 153 -4.84 -2.51 9.99
CA ARG A 153 -5.31 -2.75 11.37
C ARG A 153 -6.33 -3.89 11.43
N HIS A 154 -7.32 -3.88 10.54
CA HIS A 154 -8.32 -4.97 10.50
C HIS A 154 -7.68 -6.33 10.19
N LEU A 155 -6.69 -6.38 9.28
CA LEU A 155 -5.95 -7.61 9.00
C LEU A 155 -5.14 -8.06 10.23
N ARG A 156 -4.41 -7.15 10.89
CA ARG A 156 -3.70 -7.42 12.15
C ARG A 156 -4.62 -8.00 13.21
N ASP A 157 -5.77 -7.36 13.44
CA ASP A 157 -6.74 -7.81 14.45
C ASP A 157 -7.31 -9.19 14.14
N SER A 158 -7.49 -9.50 12.84
CA SER A 158 -7.95 -10.81 12.40
C SER A 158 -6.90 -11.89 12.62
N LEU A 159 -5.63 -11.60 12.32
CA LEU A 159 -4.51 -12.51 12.59
C LEU A 159 -4.32 -12.74 14.10
N ASP A 160 -4.49 -11.70 14.91
CA ASP A 160 -4.41 -11.80 16.37
C ASP A 160 -5.53 -12.65 16.94
N ARG A 161 -6.78 -12.46 16.47
CA ARG A 161 -7.90 -13.38 16.83
C ARG A 161 -7.58 -14.83 16.48
N LYS A 162 -6.97 -15.09 15.32
CA LYS A 162 -6.53 -16.44 14.94
C LYS A 162 -5.38 -16.95 15.80
N ALA A 163 -4.49 -16.08 16.26
CA ALA A 163 -3.46 -16.46 17.23
C ALA A 163 -4.09 -17.00 18.53
N HIS A 164 -5.12 -16.33 19.03
CA HIS A 164 -5.86 -16.79 20.22
C HIS A 164 -6.67 -18.06 19.93
N GLU A 165 -7.39 -18.13 18.81
CA GLU A 165 -8.20 -19.31 18.40
C GLU A 165 -7.35 -20.58 18.28
N PHE A 166 -6.12 -20.44 17.77
CA PHE A 166 -5.20 -21.56 17.52
C PHE A 166 -4.17 -21.77 18.63
N HIS A 167 -4.35 -21.14 19.79
CA HIS A 167 -3.42 -21.23 20.92
C HIS A 167 -3.20 -22.68 21.39
N ASP A 168 -4.25 -23.50 21.40
CA ASP A 168 -4.20 -24.89 21.86
C ASP A 168 -3.76 -25.90 20.76
N VAL A 169 -3.56 -25.43 19.53
CA VAL A 169 -3.14 -26.29 18.41
C VAL A 169 -1.65 -26.46 18.43
N ILE A 170 -1.16 -27.65 18.79
CA ILE A 170 0.26 -27.98 18.73
C ILE A 170 0.61 -28.47 17.31
N LYS A 171 1.69 -27.96 16.80
CA LYS A 171 2.22 -28.31 15.48
C LYS A 171 3.75 -28.43 15.52
N ILE A 172 4.30 -28.94 14.44
CA ILE A 172 5.75 -28.90 14.24
C ILE A 172 6.18 -27.55 13.66
N GLY A 173 7.17 -26.92 14.27
CA GLY A 173 7.87 -25.79 13.66
C GLY A 173 8.67 -26.25 12.45
N ARG A 174 8.89 -25.36 11.48
CA ARG A 174 9.72 -25.65 10.29
C ARG A 174 10.72 -24.55 10.05
N THR A 175 11.99 -24.94 9.96
CA THR A 175 13.09 -24.07 9.52
C THR A 175 13.73 -24.68 8.29
N HIS A 176 14.08 -23.90 7.27
CA HIS A 176 14.54 -24.41 5.97
C HIS A 176 13.52 -25.37 5.28
N LEU A 177 12.23 -25.25 5.57
CA LEU A 177 11.18 -26.21 5.22
C LEU A 177 11.40 -27.61 5.77
N GLN A 178 12.28 -27.79 6.74
CA GLN A 178 12.55 -29.05 7.44
C GLN A 178 11.89 -29.02 8.84
N ASP A 179 11.56 -30.21 9.33
CA ASP A 179 10.95 -30.39 10.64
C ASP A 179 11.85 -29.87 11.74
N ALA A 180 11.29 -29.07 12.64
CA ALA A 180 11.94 -28.54 13.84
C ALA A 180 11.21 -29.00 15.12
N VAL A 181 11.38 -28.29 16.19
CA VAL A 181 10.71 -28.59 17.48
C VAL A 181 9.25 -28.17 17.48
N PRO A 182 8.42 -28.71 18.39
CA PRO A 182 7.02 -28.30 18.52
C PRO A 182 6.85 -26.80 18.82
N MET A 183 5.74 -26.26 18.36
CA MET A 183 5.25 -24.94 18.66
C MET A 183 3.72 -24.90 18.63
N ARG A 184 3.12 -23.82 19.09
CA ARG A 184 1.68 -23.56 18.92
C ARG A 184 1.43 -22.90 17.56
N LEU A 185 0.39 -23.33 16.86
CA LEU A 185 -0.05 -22.63 15.63
C LEU A 185 -0.41 -21.15 15.94
N GLY A 186 -0.98 -20.89 17.12
CA GLY A 186 -1.26 -19.53 17.58
C GLY A 186 -0.01 -18.64 17.68
N GLN A 187 1.16 -19.18 18.08
CA GLN A 187 2.43 -18.44 18.11
C GLN A 187 2.87 -18.02 16.70
N GLU A 188 2.67 -18.88 15.70
CA GLU A 188 2.95 -18.55 14.30
C GLU A 188 2.07 -17.39 13.81
N PHE A 189 0.77 -17.42 14.09
CA PHE A 189 -0.16 -16.33 13.77
C PHE A 189 0.12 -15.03 14.51
N SER A 190 0.57 -15.09 15.78
CA SER A 190 1.00 -13.91 16.54
C SER A 190 2.19 -13.21 15.87
N GLY A 191 3.11 -13.98 15.29
CA GLY A 191 4.21 -13.47 14.47
C GLY A 191 3.71 -12.73 13.22
N TYR A 192 2.68 -13.23 12.55
CA TYR A 192 2.06 -12.55 11.40
C TYR A 192 1.38 -11.24 11.81
N ALA A 193 0.62 -11.25 12.90
CA ALA A 193 -0.01 -10.05 13.45
C ALA A 193 1.03 -8.97 13.76
N ARG A 194 2.14 -9.33 14.41
CA ARG A 194 3.24 -8.41 14.72
C ARG A 194 3.93 -7.86 13.45
N GLN A 195 4.07 -8.65 12.39
CA GLN A 195 4.63 -8.17 11.12
C GLN A 195 3.75 -7.06 10.48
N ILE A 196 2.43 -7.21 10.53
CA ILE A 196 1.49 -6.19 10.01
C ILE A 196 1.53 -4.93 10.88
N GLU A 197 1.53 -5.08 12.19
CA GLU A 197 1.65 -3.96 13.14
C GLU A 197 2.94 -3.15 12.91
N ALA A 198 4.09 -3.82 12.88
CA ALA A 198 5.38 -3.18 12.63
C ALA A 198 5.48 -2.52 11.25
N SER A 199 4.76 -3.05 10.26
CA SER A 199 4.68 -2.43 8.94
C SER A 199 3.83 -1.17 8.96
N SER A 200 2.72 -1.15 9.72
CA SER A 200 1.91 0.04 9.94
C SER A 200 2.71 1.15 10.63
N GLU A 201 3.48 0.80 11.68
CA GLU A 201 4.39 1.73 12.36
C GLU A 201 5.41 2.38 11.39
N ARG A 202 5.98 1.59 10.45
CA ARG A 202 6.91 2.11 9.43
C ARG A 202 6.23 3.06 8.47
N ILE A 203 5.01 2.75 8.02
CA ILE A 203 4.22 3.63 7.15
C ILE A 203 3.89 4.93 7.88
N GLU A 204 3.44 4.87 9.12
CA GLU A 204 3.15 6.04 9.95
C GLU A 204 4.40 6.91 10.16
N SER A 205 5.59 6.30 10.33
CA SER A 205 6.86 7.03 10.48
C SER A 205 7.28 7.82 9.23
N ALA A 206 6.78 7.47 8.04
CA ALA A 206 7.05 8.19 6.81
C ALA A 206 6.12 9.40 6.58
N LEU A 207 4.97 9.45 7.24
CA LEU A 207 3.95 10.48 7.03
C LEU A 207 4.41 11.92 7.39
N PRO A 208 5.24 12.18 8.42
CA PRO A 208 5.69 13.53 8.73
C PRO A 208 6.35 14.27 7.56
N GLY A 209 7.06 13.57 6.66
CA GLY A 209 7.62 14.16 5.45
C GLY A 209 6.55 14.42 4.38
N ILE A 210 5.53 13.59 4.31
CA ILE A 210 4.40 13.74 3.38
C ILE A 210 3.49 14.92 3.78
N TYR A 211 3.45 15.29 5.06
CA TYR A 211 2.65 16.44 5.51
C TYR A 211 3.27 17.79 5.11
N GLU A 212 4.51 17.85 4.67
CA GLU A 212 5.13 19.08 4.16
C GLU A 212 4.74 19.30 2.69
N LEU A 213 4.14 20.48 2.43
CA LEU A 213 3.66 20.82 1.09
C LEU A 213 4.55 21.89 0.46
N ALA A 214 4.92 21.68 -0.81
CA ALA A 214 5.70 22.63 -1.61
C ALA A 214 4.90 23.88 -2.00
N LEU A 215 3.58 23.89 -1.78
CA LEU A 215 2.65 24.93 -2.20
C LEU A 215 3.06 26.28 -1.66
N GLY A 216 3.06 27.32 -2.52
CA GLY A 216 3.52 28.65 -2.25
C GLY A 216 4.96 28.93 -2.71
N GLY A 217 5.77 27.90 -3.04
CA GLY A 217 7.11 28.11 -3.62
C GLY A 217 7.07 28.62 -5.06
N THR A 218 5.94 28.44 -5.73
CA THR A 218 5.70 28.85 -7.13
C THR A 218 6.70 28.26 -8.13
N ALA A 219 7.36 29.07 -8.94
CA ALA A 219 8.18 28.60 -10.05
C ALA A 219 9.42 27.80 -9.63
N VAL A 220 10.16 28.26 -8.63
CA VAL A 220 11.48 27.73 -8.22
C VAL A 220 11.69 27.68 -6.70
N GLY A 221 10.68 27.99 -5.90
CA GLY A 221 10.77 28.00 -4.43
C GLY A 221 10.86 29.40 -3.79
N THR A 222 10.87 30.47 -4.59
CA THR A 222 10.98 31.84 -4.11
C THR A 222 9.66 32.52 -3.77
N GLY A 223 8.53 31.89 -4.10
CA GLY A 223 7.20 32.46 -3.90
C GLY A 223 6.86 33.62 -4.84
N LEU A 224 7.52 33.72 -5.99
CA LEU A 224 7.26 34.77 -6.98
C LEU A 224 5.78 34.82 -7.37
N ASN A 225 5.19 36.02 -7.30
CA ASN A 225 3.77 36.32 -7.58
C ASN A 225 2.75 35.71 -6.59
N ALA A 226 3.17 35.05 -5.52
CA ALA A 226 2.27 34.70 -4.42
C ALA A 226 2.12 35.86 -3.46
N ALA A 227 0.90 36.17 -3.00
CA ALA A 227 0.67 37.20 -2.00
C ALA A 227 1.24 36.74 -0.63
N PRO A 228 1.71 37.69 0.21
CA PRO A 228 2.13 37.35 1.56
C PRO A 228 1.05 36.62 2.34
N GLY A 229 1.40 35.51 2.99
CA GLY A 229 0.48 34.63 3.72
C GLY A 229 -0.31 33.63 2.86
N PHE A 230 -0.20 33.68 1.53
CA PHE A 230 -0.92 32.77 0.65
C PHE A 230 -0.63 31.31 0.97
N ALA A 231 0.64 30.92 1.04
CA ALA A 231 1.04 29.52 1.27
C ALA A 231 0.48 28.97 2.59
N SER A 232 0.76 29.65 3.70
CA SER A 232 0.32 29.22 5.03
C SER A 232 -1.21 29.11 5.13
N ASP A 233 -1.95 30.08 4.57
CA ASP A 233 -3.40 30.12 4.66
C ASP A 233 -4.06 29.02 3.80
N VAL A 234 -3.56 28.79 2.57
CA VAL A 234 -4.04 27.70 1.70
C VAL A 234 -3.82 26.36 2.34
N ILE A 235 -2.62 26.11 2.87
CA ILE A 235 -2.27 24.84 3.50
C ILE A 235 -3.08 24.63 4.78
N ALA A 236 -3.30 25.66 5.59
CA ALA A 236 -4.18 25.59 6.75
C ALA A 236 -5.64 25.25 6.34
N GLY A 237 -6.12 25.81 5.24
CA GLY A 237 -7.43 25.46 4.66
C GLY A 237 -7.53 24.00 4.25
N ILE A 238 -6.49 23.47 3.57
CA ILE A 238 -6.43 22.04 3.18
C ILE A 238 -6.36 21.14 4.41
N ALA A 239 -5.57 21.51 5.41
CA ALA A 239 -5.47 20.75 6.67
C ALA A 239 -6.82 20.70 7.41
N ALA A 240 -7.55 21.80 7.46
CA ALA A 240 -8.88 21.86 8.07
C ALA A 240 -9.92 21.00 7.31
N GLU A 241 -9.89 21.03 5.98
CA GLU A 241 -10.82 20.27 5.12
C GLU A 241 -10.58 18.75 5.19
N THR A 242 -9.31 18.33 5.32
CA THR A 242 -8.93 16.91 5.32
C THR A 242 -8.80 16.30 6.72
N GLY A 243 -8.66 17.13 7.76
CA GLY A 243 -8.31 16.67 9.12
C GLY A 243 -6.88 16.14 9.25
N ILE A 244 -6.02 16.35 8.23
CA ILE A 244 -4.63 15.88 8.21
C ILE A 244 -3.70 17.08 8.49
N PRO A 245 -2.66 16.96 9.34
CA PRO A 245 -1.84 18.07 9.79
C PRO A 245 -0.82 18.51 8.74
N PHE A 246 -1.31 18.87 7.55
CA PHE A 246 -0.46 19.47 6.51
C PHE A 246 0.14 20.79 6.98
N ARG A 247 1.38 21.02 6.56
CA ARG A 247 2.12 22.24 6.87
C ARG A 247 2.96 22.70 5.68
N GLU A 248 3.29 23.96 5.67
CA GLU A 248 4.21 24.52 4.68
C GLU A 248 5.59 23.87 4.82
N ALA A 249 6.21 23.54 3.69
CA ALA A 249 7.55 22.97 3.66
C ALA A 249 8.56 23.94 4.33
N ARG A 250 9.46 23.38 5.13
CA ARG A 250 10.53 24.17 5.79
C ARG A 250 11.47 24.82 4.78
N ASN A 251 11.56 24.22 3.59
CA ASN A 251 12.37 24.70 2.49
C ASN A 251 11.69 24.37 1.16
N HIS A 252 11.17 25.38 0.48
CA HIS A 252 10.49 25.22 -0.80
C HIS A 252 11.41 24.75 -1.92
N PHE A 253 12.71 25.07 -1.86
CA PHE A 253 13.68 24.63 -2.88
C PHE A 253 13.87 23.12 -2.82
N GLU A 254 14.03 22.56 -1.62
CA GLU A 254 14.07 21.11 -1.41
C GLU A 254 12.72 20.47 -1.79
N ALA A 255 11.60 21.02 -1.33
CA ALA A 255 10.27 20.46 -1.52
C ALA A 255 9.83 20.42 -3.00
N GLN A 256 10.42 21.22 -3.89
CA GLN A 256 10.16 21.19 -5.34
C GLN A 256 11.15 20.34 -6.11
N ALA A 257 12.42 20.31 -5.70
CA ALA A 257 13.48 19.61 -6.41
C ALA A 257 13.65 18.15 -5.99
N ALA A 258 13.47 17.84 -4.70
CA ALA A 258 13.64 16.50 -4.15
C ALA A 258 12.29 15.78 -3.96
N ARG A 259 12.32 14.44 -3.99
CA ARG A 259 11.16 13.56 -3.75
C ARG A 259 11.44 12.52 -2.66
N ASP A 260 12.31 12.85 -1.71
CA ASP A 260 12.83 11.94 -0.70
C ASP A 260 11.70 11.41 0.22
N ALA A 261 10.75 12.27 0.59
CA ALA A 261 9.59 11.87 1.40
C ALA A 261 8.72 10.82 0.67
N VAL A 262 8.52 10.99 -0.63
CA VAL A 262 7.79 10.04 -1.47
C VAL A 262 8.54 8.71 -1.58
N CYS A 263 9.85 8.76 -1.81
CA CYS A 263 10.71 7.58 -1.87
C CYS A 263 10.72 6.83 -0.53
N PHE A 264 10.75 7.55 0.60
CA PHE A 264 10.72 6.94 1.94
C PHE A 264 9.38 6.25 2.21
N LEU A 265 8.25 6.90 1.91
CA LEU A 265 6.92 6.27 2.03
C LEU A 265 6.82 5.03 1.15
N SER A 266 7.27 5.11 -0.11
CA SER A 266 7.29 3.97 -1.05
C SER A 266 8.11 2.80 -0.49
N GLY A 267 9.28 3.06 0.09
CA GLY A 267 10.09 2.04 0.77
C GLY A 267 9.38 1.37 1.95
N ALA A 268 8.57 2.14 2.71
CA ALA A 268 7.74 1.59 3.78
C ALA A 268 6.61 0.69 3.22
N LEU A 269 5.97 1.10 2.12
CA LEU A 269 4.97 0.28 1.40
C LEU A 269 5.58 -1.01 0.86
N ARG A 270 6.79 -0.95 0.29
CA ARG A 270 7.54 -2.15 -0.12
C ARG A 270 7.80 -3.07 1.07
N SER A 271 8.21 -2.54 2.22
CA SER A 271 8.41 -3.35 3.43
C SER A 271 7.12 -4.07 3.86
N TYR A 272 5.97 -3.41 3.74
CA TYR A 272 4.67 -4.01 3.98
C TYR A 272 4.35 -5.13 2.97
N ALA A 273 4.61 -4.90 1.69
CA ALA A 273 4.46 -5.93 0.64
C ALA A 273 5.34 -7.17 0.91
N VAL A 274 6.56 -6.99 1.40
CA VAL A 274 7.45 -8.10 1.80
C VAL A 274 6.86 -8.89 2.96
N ALA A 275 6.29 -8.24 3.98
CA ALA A 275 5.61 -8.91 5.09
C ALA A 275 4.40 -9.72 4.60
N LEU A 276 3.54 -9.13 3.76
CA LEU A 276 2.39 -9.82 3.16
C LEU A 276 2.81 -11.02 2.30
N THR A 277 3.91 -10.91 1.56
CA THR A 277 4.46 -12.00 0.75
C THR A 277 4.81 -13.21 1.61
N LYS A 278 5.49 -12.99 2.74
CA LYS A 278 5.84 -14.06 3.69
C LYS A 278 4.58 -14.70 4.27
N ILE A 279 3.63 -13.92 4.75
CA ILE A 279 2.39 -14.41 5.34
C ILE A 279 1.57 -15.21 4.31
N ALA A 280 1.39 -14.67 3.11
CA ALA A 280 0.62 -15.35 2.05
C ALA A 280 1.26 -16.68 1.63
N ASN A 281 2.60 -16.75 1.55
CA ASN A 281 3.30 -18.00 1.24
C ASN A 281 3.15 -19.02 2.34
N ASP A 282 3.31 -18.65 3.60
CA ASP A 282 3.13 -19.57 4.73
C ASP A 282 1.71 -20.14 4.77
N LEU A 283 0.69 -19.30 4.60
CA LEU A 283 -0.71 -19.76 4.54
C LEU A 283 -0.94 -20.74 3.39
N ARG A 284 -0.31 -20.53 2.22
CA ARG A 284 -0.36 -21.49 1.09
C ARG A 284 0.32 -22.82 1.43
N TRP A 285 1.48 -22.79 2.07
CA TRP A 285 2.19 -23.99 2.49
C TRP A 285 1.41 -24.77 3.53
N LEU A 286 0.94 -24.11 4.58
CA LEU A 286 0.16 -24.72 5.66
C LEU A 286 -1.16 -25.33 5.16
N GLY A 287 -1.79 -24.69 4.15
CA GLY A 287 -3.02 -25.20 3.52
C GLY A 287 -2.80 -26.12 2.32
N SER A 288 -1.56 -26.50 2.01
CA SER A 288 -1.26 -27.32 0.82
C SER A 288 -1.81 -28.75 0.92
N GLY A 289 -2.28 -29.29 -0.19
CA GLY A 289 -2.80 -30.65 -0.30
C GLY A 289 -4.28 -30.69 -0.70
N PRO A 290 -5.23 -31.03 0.20
CA PRO A 290 -5.12 -31.25 1.66
C PRO A 290 -4.56 -32.63 2.09
N ARG A 291 -4.62 -33.66 1.21
CA ARG A 291 -4.20 -35.02 1.59
C ARG A 291 -2.73 -35.33 1.33
N CYS A 292 -2.16 -34.78 0.24
CA CYS A 292 -0.80 -35.05 -0.23
C CYS A 292 0.15 -33.86 0.02
N GLY A 293 -0.19 -32.93 0.88
CA GLY A 293 0.63 -31.81 1.30
C GLY A 293 0.67 -31.65 2.81
N ILE A 294 1.00 -30.47 3.31
CA ILE A 294 1.06 -30.17 4.74
C ILE A 294 -0.34 -30.28 5.36
N GLY A 295 -1.30 -29.51 4.89
CA GLY A 295 -2.71 -29.61 5.27
C GLY A 295 -3.01 -29.29 6.74
N GLU A 296 -2.17 -28.52 7.42
CA GLU A 296 -2.41 -28.07 8.81
C GLU A 296 -3.49 -26.97 8.91
N LEU A 297 -3.75 -26.27 7.78
CA LEU A 297 -4.82 -25.30 7.63
C LEU A 297 -5.84 -25.73 6.58
N GLN A 298 -7.10 -25.53 6.88
CA GLN A 298 -8.20 -25.68 5.93
C GLN A 298 -8.54 -24.28 5.37
N LEU A 299 -8.24 -24.10 4.07
CA LEU A 299 -8.51 -22.85 3.36
C LEU A 299 -9.98 -22.79 2.92
N PRO A 300 -10.63 -21.62 2.95
CA PRO A 300 -12.00 -21.48 2.46
C PRO A 300 -12.10 -21.72 0.96
N ALA A 301 -13.13 -22.45 0.53
CA ALA A 301 -13.44 -22.68 -0.89
C ALA A 301 -14.18 -21.47 -1.45
N VAL A 302 -13.45 -20.48 -1.99
CA VAL A 302 -14.05 -19.23 -2.49
C VAL A 302 -14.47 -19.29 -3.95
N GLN A 303 -13.92 -20.24 -4.72
CA GLN A 303 -14.28 -20.52 -6.13
C GLN A 303 -13.78 -21.90 -6.55
N PRO A 304 -14.31 -22.48 -7.65
CA PRO A 304 -13.73 -23.67 -8.24
C PRO A 304 -12.27 -23.45 -8.65
N GLY A 305 -11.39 -24.39 -8.30
CA GLY A 305 -9.94 -24.25 -8.49
C GLY A 305 -9.38 -24.82 -9.79
N SER A 306 -10.21 -25.53 -10.58
CA SER A 306 -9.75 -26.19 -11.80
C SER A 306 -10.87 -26.35 -12.82
N SER A 307 -10.55 -26.19 -14.10
CA SER A 307 -11.46 -26.45 -15.21
C SER A 307 -11.62 -27.94 -15.54
N ILE A 308 -10.70 -28.80 -15.07
CA ILE A 308 -10.67 -30.22 -15.42
C ILE A 308 -10.59 -31.19 -14.20
N MET A 309 -10.37 -30.66 -12.99
CA MET A 309 -10.28 -31.46 -11.76
C MET A 309 -11.43 -31.04 -10.81
N PRO A 310 -12.58 -31.77 -10.84
CA PRO A 310 -13.71 -31.44 -9.99
C PRO A 310 -13.35 -31.49 -8.50
N GLY A 311 -13.80 -30.48 -7.73
CA GLY A 311 -13.57 -30.41 -6.30
C GLY A 311 -12.19 -29.88 -5.88
N LYS A 312 -11.29 -29.56 -6.82
CA LYS A 312 -10.00 -28.91 -6.49
C LYS A 312 -10.23 -27.47 -6.06
N VAL A 313 -9.68 -27.09 -4.91
CA VAL A 313 -9.65 -25.72 -4.38
C VAL A 313 -8.21 -25.21 -4.36
N ASN A 314 -7.99 -24.01 -4.86
CA ASN A 314 -6.67 -23.36 -4.88
C ASN A 314 -6.62 -22.19 -3.89
N PRO A 315 -5.44 -21.82 -3.38
CA PRO A 315 -5.26 -20.68 -2.47
C PRO A 315 -5.27 -19.34 -3.21
N VAL A 316 -6.30 -19.09 -4.04
CA VAL A 316 -6.35 -17.98 -5.02
C VAL A 316 -6.26 -16.59 -4.39
N ILE A 317 -6.75 -16.43 -3.16
CA ILE A 317 -6.65 -15.15 -2.44
C ILE A 317 -5.18 -14.86 -2.09
N ALA A 318 -4.45 -15.84 -1.56
CA ALA A 318 -3.03 -15.68 -1.27
C ALA A 318 -2.20 -15.47 -2.56
N GLU A 319 -2.56 -16.13 -3.65
CA GLU A 319 -1.91 -15.92 -4.97
C GLU A 319 -2.10 -14.49 -5.48
N SER A 320 -3.30 -13.94 -5.33
CA SER A 320 -3.59 -12.53 -5.65
C SER A 320 -2.74 -11.56 -4.82
N VAL A 321 -2.60 -11.81 -3.52
CA VAL A 321 -1.72 -11.02 -2.63
C VAL A 321 -0.28 -11.02 -3.15
N LEU A 322 0.25 -12.18 -3.54
CA LEU A 322 1.62 -12.30 -4.06
C LEU A 322 1.83 -11.48 -5.33
N MET A 323 0.85 -11.46 -6.25
CA MET A 323 0.91 -10.63 -7.46
C MET A 323 0.89 -9.13 -7.13
N VAL A 324 0.03 -8.72 -6.20
CA VAL A 324 0.01 -7.32 -5.70
C VAL A 324 1.35 -6.93 -5.10
N CYS A 325 1.93 -7.78 -4.25
CA CYS A 325 3.22 -7.51 -3.63
C CYS A 325 4.35 -7.37 -4.66
N ALA A 326 4.37 -8.24 -5.68
CA ALA A 326 5.34 -8.14 -6.77
C ALA A 326 5.20 -6.81 -7.54
N GLN A 327 3.97 -6.37 -7.83
CA GLN A 327 3.71 -5.11 -8.52
C GLN A 327 4.16 -3.91 -7.67
N VAL A 328 3.87 -3.88 -6.37
CA VAL A 328 4.29 -2.80 -5.45
C VAL A 328 5.80 -2.71 -5.36
N ILE A 329 6.52 -3.84 -5.33
CA ILE A 329 7.98 -3.85 -5.35
C ILE A 329 8.51 -3.25 -6.67
N GLY A 330 7.86 -3.54 -7.80
CA GLY A 330 8.18 -2.94 -9.09
C GLY A 330 7.95 -1.42 -9.13
N TYR A 331 6.85 -0.96 -8.58
CA TYR A 331 6.54 0.47 -8.46
C TYR A 331 7.54 1.21 -7.55
N ASP A 332 7.94 0.61 -6.43
CA ASP A 332 8.95 1.20 -5.54
C ASP A 332 10.30 1.40 -6.27
N ALA A 333 10.71 0.44 -7.08
CA ALA A 333 11.93 0.57 -7.88
C ALA A 333 11.82 1.73 -8.91
N ALA A 334 10.65 1.89 -9.55
CA ALA A 334 10.40 3.00 -10.47
C ALA A 334 10.39 4.35 -9.72
N ILE A 335 9.72 4.42 -8.57
CA ILE A 335 9.68 5.62 -7.72
C ILE A 335 11.09 6.04 -7.29
N ALA A 336 11.92 5.09 -6.83
CA ALA A 336 13.29 5.38 -6.40
C ALA A 336 14.13 5.96 -7.56
N TRP A 337 14.03 5.38 -8.76
CA TRP A 337 14.69 5.90 -9.94
C TRP A 337 14.21 7.30 -10.33
N CYS A 338 12.90 7.51 -10.33
CA CYS A 338 12.29 8.80 -10.64
C CYS A 338 12.62 9.88 -9.61
N ALA A 339 12.68 9.51 -8.33
CA ALA A 339 13.07 10.44 -7.25
C ALA A 339 14.51 10.92 -7.41
N ALA A 340 15.42 10.06 -7.86
CA ALA A 340 16.83 10.39 -8.13
C ALA A 340 17.04 11.32 -9.36
N ALA A 341 15.99 11.53 -10.19
CA ALA A 341 16.10 12.30 -11.43
C ALA A 341 15.83 13.80 -11.28
N GLY A 342 15.85 14.35 -10.06
CA GLY A 342 15.77 15.79 -9.82
C GLY A 342 17.02 16.51 -10.35
N ASN A 343 16.80 17.67 -10.99
CA ASN A 343 17.89 18.52 -11.49
C ASN A 343 17.61 19.97 -11.09
N PHE A 344 18.56 20.57 -10.41
CA PHE A 344 18.45 21.94 -9.89
C PHE A 344 17.15 22.12 -9.08
N GLU A 345 16.22 22.97 -9.49
CA GLU A 345 15.06 23.40 -8.71
C GLU A 345 13.79 22.57 -8.98
N LEU A 346 13.86 21.50 -9.79
CA LEU A 346 12.68 20.71 -10.12
C LEU A 346 12.99 19.22 -10.41
N ASN A 347 12.14 18.34 -9.90
CA ASN A 347 12.06 16.97 -10.41
C ASN A 347 11.03 16.90 -11.55
N VAL A 348 11.42 16.31 -12.67
CA VAL A 348 10.57 16.22 -13.88
C VAL A 348 10.10 14.81 -14.20
N MET A 349 9.90 13.97 -13.16
CA MET A 349 9.29 12.63 -13.24
C MET A 349 8.12 12.45 -12.26
N MET A 350 7.51 13.55 -11.84
CA MET A 350 6.46 13.54 -10.81
C MET A 350 5.19 12.79 -11.21
N PRO A 351 4.68 12.84 -12.45
CA PRO A 351 3.43 12.17 -12.80
C PRO A 351 3.47 10.66 -12.58
N ILE A 352 4.53 9.97 -13.02
CA ILE A 352 4.65 8.52 -12.84
C ILE A 352 4.85 8.17 -11.36
N MET A 353 5.62 8.97 -10.60
CA MET A 353 5.76 8.73 -9.15
C MET A 353 4.43 8.84 -8.42
N ALA A 354 3.62 9.85 -8.74
CA ALA A 354 2.30 10.01 -8.13
C ALA A 354 1.37 8.84 -8.46
N TYR A 355 1.37 8.40 -9.71
CA TYR A 355 0.57 7.26 -10.14
C TYR A 355 0.99 5.97 -9.42
N ASP A 356 2.27 5.63 -9.44
CA ASP A 356 2.81 4.41 -8.85
C ASP A 356 2.62 4.37 -7.32
N LEU A 357 2.81 5.52 -6.65
CA LEU A 357 2.60 5.64 -5.21
C LEU A 357 1.14 5.40 -4.83
N LEU A 358 0.21 6.07 -5.49
CA LEU A 358 -1.23 5.94 -5.22
C LEU A 358 -1.75 4.56 -5.57
N ALA A 359 -1.29 3.98 -6.69
CA ALA A 359 -1.61 2.60 -7.06
C ALA A 359 -1.10 1.60 -6.02
N SER A 360 0.12 1.80 -5.50
CA SER A 360 0.68 0.95 -4.43
C SER A 360 -0.16 0.99 -3.15
N ILE A 361 -0.58 2.18 -2.72
CA ILE A 361 -1.41 2.36 -1.52
C ILE A 361 -2.76 1.65 -1.71
N GLU A 362 -3.41 1.86 -2.84
CA GLU A 362 -4.71 1.26 -3.15
C GLU A 362 -4.65 -0.26 -3.25
N LEU A 363 -3.67 -0.80 -3.98
CA LEU A 363 -3.46 -2.23 -4.14
C LEU A 363 -3.23 -2.91 -2.78
N LEU A 364 -2.37 -2.34 -1.92
CA LEU A 364 -2.10 -2.88 -0.59
C LEU A 364 -3.32 -2.80 0.33
N ALA A 365 -4.07 -1.71 0.29
CA ALA A 365 -5.28 -1.55 1.10
C ALA A 365 -6.36 -2.58 0.71
N ASN A 366 -6.64 -2.69 -0.59
CA ASN A 366 -7.64 -3.62 -1.11
C ASN A 366 -7.22 -5.08 -0.89
N SER A 367 -5.93 -5.39 -1.11
CA SER A 367 -5.38 -6.73 -0.93
C SER A 367 -5.40 -7.16 0.55
N SER A 368 -5.06 -6.27 1.47
CA SER A 368 -5.12 -6.53 2.92
C SER A 368 -6.55 -6.84 3.38
N ARG A 369 -7.51 -6.03 2.93
CA ARG A 369 -8.93 -6.28 3.23
C ARG A 369 -9.43 -7.60 2.62
N ASN A 370 -9.04 -7.88 1.38
CA ASN A 370 -9.44 -9.12 0.71
C ASN A 370 -8.84 -10.35 1.39
N LEU A 371 -7.56 -10.29 1.77
CA LEU A 371 -6.87 -11.34 2.53
C LEU A 371 -7.56 -11.60 3.87
N GLN A 372 -7.89 -10.55 4.60
CA GLN A 372 -8.62 -10.65 5.86
C GLN A 372 -9.97 -11.36 5.67
N VAL A 373 -10.86 -10.76 4.85
CA VAL A 373 -12.27 -11.18 4.77
C VAL A 373 -12.44 -12.53 4.06
N ARG A 374 -11.65 -12.76 2.99
CA ARG A 374 -11.82 -13.94 2.12
C ARG A 374 -10.95 -15.13 2.50
N LEU A 375 -9.95 -14.93 3.36
CA LEU A 375 -9.05 -15.99 3.75
C LEU A 375 -8.93 -16.09 5.28
N VAL A 376 -8.35 -15.10 5.96
CA VAL A 376 -7.96 -15.21 7.37
C VAL A 376 -9.15 -15.44 8.28
N ASP A 377 -10.25 -14.67 8.13
CA ASP A 377 -11.43 -14.78 9.01
C ASP A 377 -12.07 -16.17 8.98
N SER A 378 -11.96 -16.88 7.86
CA SER A 378 -12.58 -18.20 7.64
C SER A 378 -11.63 -19.39 7.80
N LEU A 379 -10.33 -19.15 8.07
CA LEU A 379 -9.34 -20.21 8.28
C LEU A 379 -9.71 -21.11 9.46
N LYS A 380 -9.48 -22.42 9.29
CA LYS A 380 -9.61 -23.42 10.35
C LYS A 380 -8.33 -24.23 10.45
N ALA A 381 -7.96 -24.62 11.66
CA ALA A 381 -6.85 -25.54 11.88
C ALA A 381 -7.34 -27.01 11.72
N ASP A 382 -6.56 -27.82 11.03
CA ASP A 382 -6.69 -29.28 11.08
C ASP A 382 -5.83 -29.79 12.25
N ARG A 383 -6.42 -29.86 13.45
CA ARG A 383 -5.76 -30.27 14.68
C ARG A 383 -5.15 -31.66 14.57
N ALA A 384 -5.89 -32.62 14.02
CA ALA A 384 -5.43 -33.99 13.90
C ALA A 384 -4.19 -34.08 13.00
N ARG A 385 -4.18 -33.31 11.91
CA ARG A 385 -3.05 -33.26 10.99
C ARG A 385 -1.83 -32.60 11.64
N ALA A 386 -2.01 -31.47 12.31
CA ALA A 386 -0.95 -30.72 12.98
C ALA A 386 -0.29 -31.56 14.09
N GLU A 387 -1.09 -32.11 15.01
CA GLU A 387 -0.61 -32.95 16.11
C GLU A 387 0.01 -34.28 15.64
N GLY A 388 -0.52 -34.86 14.56
CA GLY A 388 0.01 -36.08 13.97
C GLY A 388 1.44 -35.93 13.44
N PHE A 389 1.83 -34.77 12.94
CA PHE A 389 3.21 -34.50 12.52
C PHE A 389 4.18 -34.40 13.70
N VAL A 390 3.73 -33.92 14.85
CA VAL A 390 4.59 -33.77 16.04
C VAL A 390 5.22 -35.10 16.44
N GLU A 391 4.43 -36.17 16.57
CA GLU A 391 4.93 -37.51 16.96
C GLU A 391 5.84 -38.12 15.89
N GLN A 392 5.71 -37.72 14.64
CA GLN A 392 6.54 -38.22 13.54
C GLN A 392 7.91 -37.50 13.44
N SER A 393 8.03 -36.30 14.01
CA SER A 393 9.25 -35.48 13.88
C SER A 393 10.42 -36.08 14.65
N LEU A 394 11.55 -36.24 13.97
CA LEU A 394 12.82 -36.65 14.61
C LEU A 394 13.35 -35.57 15.55
N ALA A 395 12.98 -34.32 15.35
CA ALA A 395 13.38 -33.21 16.20
C ALA A 395 12.83 -33.30 17.64
N MET A 396 11.83 -34.15 17.87
CA MET A 396 11.35 -34.48 19.23
C MET A 396 12.45 -35.01 20.16
N VAL A 397 13.51 -35.61 19.60
CA VAL A 397 14.67 -36.09 20.37
C VAL A 397 15.38 -34.95 21.15
N THR A 398 15.23 -33.71 20.70
CA THR A 398 15.84 -32.53 21.35
C THR A 398 15.42 -32.39 22.81
N ALA A 399 14.21 -32.75 23.15
CA ALA A 399 13.69 -32.72 24.52
C ALA A 399 14.35 -33.76 25.46
N LEU A 400 14.97 -34.79 24.89
CA LEU A 400 15.71 -35.79 25.68
C LEU A 400 17.14 -35.39 25.97
N VAL A 401 17.73 -34.42 25.26
CA VAL A 401 19.13 -34.02 25.36
C VAL A 401 19.56 -33.67 26.81
N PRO A 402 18.76 -32.92 27.60
CA PRO A 402 19.14 -32.64 28.98
C PRO A 402 19.27 -33.88 29.88
N ALA A 403 18.53 -34.97 29.56
CA ALA A 403 18.51 -36.18 30.36
C ALA A 403 19.53 -37.24 29.91
N ILE A 404 19.82 -37.32 28.61
CA ILE A 404 20.67 -38.41 28.07
C ILE A 404 21.94 -37.93 27.34
N GLY A 405 22.10 -36.62 27.17
CA GLY A 405 23.19 -36.03 26.41
C GLY A 405 22.98 -35.99 24.91
N TYR A 406 23.70 -35.09 24.21
CA TYR A 406 23.53 -34.83 22.77
C TYR A 406 23.89 -36.04 21.90
N GLU A 407 25.01 -36.73 22.21
CA GLU A 407 25.48 -37.84 21.40
C GLU A 407 24.48 -39.01 21.39
N LYS A 408 24.01 -39.39 22.59
CA LYS A 408 22.99 -40.44 22.73
C LYS A 408 21.67 -40.07 22.08
N ALA A 409 21.23 -38.80 22.18
CA ALA A 409 20.07 -38.30 21.49
C ALA A 409 20.23 -38.41 19.96
N ALA A 410 21.39 -38.04 19.42
CA ALA A 410 21.70 -38.18 18.00
C ALA A 410 21.68 -39.64 17.51
N GLU A 411 22.15 -40.59 18.34
CA GLU A 411 22.05 -42.03 18.03
C GLU A 411 20.60 -42.49 17.96
N LEU A 412 19.74 -42.05 18.90
CA LEU A 412 18.31 -42.37 18.88
C LEU A 412 17.62 -41.82 17.63
N ALA A 413 17.93 -40.58 17.21
CA ALA A 413 17.38 -39.98 16.00
C ALA A 413 17.80 -40.74 14.74
N LYS A 414 19.08 -41.13 14.62
CA LYS A 414 19.58 -41.95 13.51
C LYS A 414 18.88 -43.30 13.43
N GLU A 415 18.68 -43.93 14.57
CA GLU A 415 17.97 -45.21 14.65
C GLU A 415 16.50 -45.07 14.25
N ALA A 416 15.82 -44.02 14.77
CA ALA A 416 14.44 -43.74 14.40
C ALA A 416 14.31 -43.50 12.89
N TRP A 417 15.19 -42.71 12.28
CA TRP A 417 15.24 -42.53 10.84
C TRP A 417 15.41 -43.82 10.05
N LYS A 418 16.41 -44.64 10.46
CA LYS A 418 16.74 -45.88 9.77
C LYS A 418 15.61 -46.92 9.81
N THR A 419 14.86 -46.95 10.91
CA THR A 419 13.83 -47.96 11.17
C THR A 419 12.43 -47.50 10.86
N GLY A 420 12.21 -46.20 10.52
CA GLY A 420 10.89 -45.61 10.30
C GLY A 420 10.04 -45.51 11.57
N ARG A 421 10.68 -45.61 12.75
CA ARG A 421 10.01 -45.58 14.05
C ARG A 421 10.01 -44.16 14.64
N THR A 422 9.08 -43.87 15.56
CA THR A 422 9.08 -42.58 16.25
C THR A 422 10.19 -42.49 17.30
N ILE A 423 10.60 -41.29 17.66
CA ILE A 423 11.57 -41.04 18.74
C ILE A 423 11.11 -41.69 20.04
N ARG A 424 9.83 -41.62 20.36
CA ARG A 424 9.23 -42.22 21.56
C ARG A 424 9.42 -43.75 21.57
N GLN A 425 9.19 -44.41 20.47
CA GLN A 425 9.36 -45.86 20.36
C GLN A 425 10.83 -46.31 20.56
N VAL A 426 11.76 -45.61 19.90
CA VAL A 426 13.19 -45.90 20.04
C VAL A 426 13.71 -45.54 21.42
N ALA A 427 13.28 -44.44 22.01
CA ALA A 427 13.67 -44.01 23.33
C ALA A 427 13.25 -45.02 24.41
N ARG A 428 12.07 -45.62 24.34
CA ARG A 428 11.58 -46.63 25.27
C ARG A 428 12.49 -47.86 25.32
N GLU A 429 13.17 -48.19 24.24
CA GLU A 429 14.06 -49.34 24.17
C GLU A 429 15.51 -49.04 24.49
N LYS A 430 15.99 -47.85 24.10
CA LYS A 430 17.42 -47.55 24.05
C LYS A 430 17.90 -46.37 24.92
N SER A 431 16.99 -45.54 25.46
CA SER A 431 17.39 -44.36 26.22
C SER A 431 17.93 -44.67 27.62
N GLY A 432 17.42 -45.73 28.27
CA GLY A 432 17.63 -46.04 29.68
C GLY A 432 16.75 -45.24 30.63
N LEU A 433 15.80 -44.44 30.13
CA LEU A 433 14.79 -43.72 30.88
C LEU A 433 13.56 -44.58 31.13
N THR A 434 12.80 -44.30 32.20
CA THR A 434 11.50 -44.95 32.43
C THR A 434 10.41 -44.46 31.39
N ALA A 435 9.36 -45.22 31.24
CA ALA A 435 8.28 -44.84 30.36
C ALA A 435 7.66 -43.48 30.77
N GLU A 436 7.48 -43.24 32.06
CA GLU A 436 6.96 -42.01 32.63
C GLU A 436 7.89 -40.81 32.34
N GLN A 437 9.21 -41.01 32.46
CA GLN A 437 10.18 -39.96 32.11
C GLN A 437 10.11 -39.61 30.63
N ILE A 438 10.07 -40.61 29.76
CA ILE A 438 9.97 -40.41 28.32
C ILE A 438 8.69 -39.69 27.96
N ASP A 439 7.52 -40.12 28.49
CA ASP A 439 6.24 -39.51 28.20
C ASP A 439 6.18 -38.07 28.71
N SER A 440 6.78 -37.77 29.85
CA SER A 440 6.89 -36.40 30.38
C SER A 440 7.83 -35.52 29.56
N LEU A 441 9.01 -36.01 29.15
CA LEU A 441 9.98 -35.23 28.38
C LEU A 441 9.48 -35.00 26.92
N LEU A 442 8.81 -35.97 26.33
CA LEU A 442 8.30 -35.90 24.97
C LEU A 442 6.83 -35.36 24.91
N ASP A 443 6.29 -34.84 26.03
CA ASP A 443 5.04 -34.09 25.96
C ASP A 443 5.26 -32.77 25.22
N PRO A 444 4.68 -32.58 24.00
CA PRO A 444 4.92 -31.38 23.21
C PRO A 444 4.43 -30.10 23.89
N ARG A 445 3.44 -30.20 24.80
CA ARG A 445 2.92 -29.05 25.54
C ARG A 445 3.94 -28.42 26.46
N ARG A 446 4.92 -29.19 26.91
CA ARG A 446 6.03 -28.73 27.76
C ARG A 446 7.18 -28.08 26.98
N GLN A 447 7.14 -28.17 25.64
CA GLN A 447 8.19 -27.71 24.74
C GLN A 447 7.87 -26.37 24.05
N VAL A 448 6.64 -25.89 24.18
CA VAL A 448 6.14 -24.75 23.34
C VAL A 448 6.16 -23.40 24.05
N GLY A 449 6.66 -23.34 25.27
CA GLY A 449 6.62 -22.10 26.07
C GLY A 449 5.21 -21.75 26.54
N ASP A 450 5.11 -20.65 27.27
CA ASP A 450 3.84 -20.09 27.76
C ASP A 450 3.11 -19.32 26.65
#